data_6a533195754f20df202aeceec7972f62
#
_entry.id   6a533195754f20df202aeceec7972f62
#
_cell.length_a   1.000
_cell.length_b   1.000
_cell.length_c   1.000
_cell.angle_alpha   90.00
_cell.angle_beta   90.00
_cell.angle_gamma   90.00
#
_symmetry.space_group_name_H-M   'P 1'
#
loop_
_entity.id
_entity.type
_entity.pdbx_description
1 polymer ?
#
loop_
_entity_poly.entity_id
_entity_poly.type
_entity_poly.pdbx_seq_one_letter_code
_entity_poly.pdbx_strand_id
1 'polypeptide(L)'
;MTKSVSSKNIVLYADDDADDLQLVQDAFLQYANYVSVFPVNNGVEALSYLKNLPESDPAPCLIILDVNMPRMNGKEALLSIRQIKRFDSVPIILFTTSNQLHDKEFANRYKAGFITKPINVRQMDIITDTFIDYCTEEIRKKIKKKAN
;
A
#
# COMPACT_ATOMS: atom_id res chain seq x y z
N MET A 1 -0.69 -27.39 13.10
CA MET A 1 -0.52 -26.71 12.78
C MET A 1 0.08 -25.84 12.84
N THR A 2 0.39 -25.60 12.54
CA THR A 2 1.03 -24.82 12.61
C THR A 2 0.79 -23.73 12.56
N LYS A 3 0.74 -23.08 12.77
CA LYS A 3 0.72 -22.14 12.68
C LYS A 3 1.01 -21.32 12.83
N SER A 4 1.03 -21.72 13.21
CA SER A 4 1.06 -20.57 13.05
C SER A 4 2.05 -19.61 13.13
N VAL A 5 2.47 -19.49 12.53
CA VAL A 5 3.31 -18.38 12.26
C VAL A 5 2.46 -17.15 12.28
N SER A 6 2.78 -16.23 13.16
CA SER A 6 2.11 -14.95 13.15
C SER A 6 2.20 -14.42 11.74
N SER A 7 1.11 -14.44 11.03
CA SER A 7 1.05 -13.83 9.72
C SER A 7 1.30 -12.34 9.88
N LYS A 8 2.34 -11.86 9.26
CA LYS A 8 2.58 -10.43 9.21
C LYS A 8 1.47 -9.79 8.38
N ASN A 9 1.13 -8.57 8.71
CA ASN A 9 0.17 -7.83 7.92
C ASN A 9 0.80 -7.44 6.59
N ILE A 10 0.03 -7.54 5.52
CA ILE A 10 0.54 -7.30 4.17
C ILE A 10 0.29 -5.85 3.76
N VAL A 11 1.34 -5.23 3.22
CA VAL A 11 1.24 -3.98 2.47
C VAL A 11 1.33 -4.37 1.00
N LEU A 12 0.23 -4.21 0.26
CA LEU A 12 0.21 -4.50 -1.18
C LEU A 12 0.70 -3.26 -1.92
N TYR A 13 1.75 -3.38 -2.70
CA TYR A 13 2.33 -2.24 -3.41
C TYR A 13 2.43 -2.53 -4.90
N ALA A 14 1.75 -1.71 -5.70
CA ALA A 14 1.75 -1.83 -7.16
C ALA A 14 2.53 -0.69 -7.79
N ASP A 15 3.53 -1.02 -8.58
CA ASP A 15 4.37 -0.06 -9.29
C ASP A 15 5.08 -0.81 -10.41
N ASP A 16 5.20 -0.21 -11.59
CA ASP A 16 5.88 -0.86 -12.71
C ASP A 16 7.39 -0.58 -12.73
N ASP A 17 7.87 0.28 -11.85
CA ASP A 17 9.29 0.61 -11.76
C ASP A 17 9.97 -0.29 -10.73
N ALA A 18 10.87 -1.16 -11.21
CA ALA A 18 11.55 -2.13 -10.34
C ALA A 18 12.39 -1.45 -9.25
N ASP A 19 12.98 -0.30 -9.56
CA ASP A 19 13.78 0.42 -8.58
C ASP A 19 12.90 0.99 -7.46
N ASP A 20 11.72 1.51 -7.81
CA ASP A 20 10.78 2.01 -6.81
C ASP A 20 10.24 0.86 -5.95
N LEU A 21 9.96 -0.29 -6.56
CA LEU A 21 9.53 -1.46 -5.80
C LEU A 21 10.57 -1.85 -4.76
N GLN A 22 11.84 -1.89 -5.17
CA GLN A 22 12.91 -2.25 -4.25
C GLN A 22 13.10 -1.19 -3.15
N LEU A 23 13.04 0.07 -3.54
CA LEU A 23 13.21 1.19 -2.60
C LEU A 23 12.18 1.14 -1.47
N VAL A 24 10.91 0.90 -1.82
CA VAL A 24 9.85 0.85 -0.83
C VAL A 24 9.99 -0.41 0.04
N GLN A 25 10.31 -1.55 -0.57
CA GLN A 25 10.54 -2.78 0.20
C GLN A 25 11.65 -2.60 1.23
N ASP A 26 12.76 -1.99 0.81
CA ASP A 26 13.89 -1.74 1.70
C ASP A 26 13.50 -0.79 2.83
N ALA A 27 12.70 0.23 2.53
CA ALA A 27 12.28 1.20 3.54
C ALA A 27 11.37 0.55 4.60
N PHE A 28 10.57 -0.43 4.19
CA PHE A 28 9.69 -1.13 5.15
C PHE A 28 10.43 -2.14 6.01
N LEU A 29 11.70 -2.43 5.74
CA LEU A 29 12.46 -3.38 6.58
C LEU A 29 12.52 -2.92 8.04
N GLN A 30 12.49 -1.62 8.30
CA GLN A 30 12.46 -1.12 9.67
C GLN A 30 11.21 -1.58 10.43
N TYR A 31 10.15 -1.97 9.72
CA TYR A 31 8.91 -2.46 10.30
C TYR A 31 8.68 -3.95 10.01
N ALA A 32 9.75 -4.69 9.71
CA ALA A 32 9.65 -6.09 9.27
C ALA A 32 8.99 -7.01 10.29
N ASN A 33 9.00 -6.65 11.58
CA ASN A 33 8.35 -7.45 12.61
C ASN A 33 6.81 -7.34 12.56
N TYR A 34 6.29 -6.35 11.83
CA TYR A 34 4.85 -6.04 11.83
C TYR A 34 4.21 -6.18 10.47
N VAL A 35 4.93 -5.80 9.42
CA VAL A 35 4.38 -5.77 8.07
C VAL A 35 5.34 -6.41 7.08
N SER A 36 4.78 -6.92 5.99
CA SER A 36 5.53 -7.46 4.88
C SER A 36 4.96 -6.85 3.60
N VAL A 37 5.83 -6.36 2.73
CA VAL A 37 5.40 -5.79 1.45
C VAL A 37 5.24 -6.90 0.42
N PHE A 38 4.12 -6.91 -0.28
CA PHE A 38 3.89 -7.80 -1.41
C PHE A 38 3.87 -6.94 -2.68
N PRO A 39 4.92 -7.01 -3.50
CA PRO A 39 5.03 -6.16 -4.69
C PRO A 39 4.31 -6.77 -5.88
N VAL A 40 3.64 -5.92 -6.66
CA VAL A 40 3.06 -6.30 -7.95
C VAL A 40 3.38 -5.20 -8.96
N ASN A 41 3.25 -5.49 -10.26
CA ASN A 41 3.78 -4.62 -11.30
C ASN A 41 2.74 -3.69 -11.92
N ASN A 42 1.47 -3.89 -11.66
CA ASN A 42 0.41 -3.05 -12.24
C ASN A 42 -0.91 -3.28 -11.51
N GLY A 43 -1.91 -2.51 -11.93
CA GLY A 43 -3.23 -2.60 -11.30
C GLY A 43 -3.95 -3.92 -11.53
N VAL A 44 -3.73 -4.56 -12.67
CA VAL A 44 -4.33 -5.88 -12.95
C VAL A 44 -3.81 -6.90 -11.95
N GLU A 45 -2.51 -6.89 -11.70
CA GLU A 45 -1.91 -7.82 -10.73
C GLU A 45 -2.37 -7.53 -9.31
N ALA A 46 -2.55 -6.24 -8.97
CA ALA A 46 -3.06 -5.88 -7.66
C ALA A 46 -4.48 -6.45 -7.45
N LEU A 47 -5.35 -6.27 -8.43
CA LEU A 47 -6.70 -6.81 -8.34
C LEU A 47 -6.71 -8.33 -8.30
N SER A 48 -5.86 -8.96 -9.10
CA SER A 48 -5.74 -10.43 -9.11
C SER A 48 -5.34 -10.95 -7.73
N TYR A 49 -4.35 -10.30 -7.12
CA TYR A 49 -3.94 -10.66 -5.76
C TYR A 49 -5.11 -10.61 -4.80
N LEU A 50 -5.86 -9.51 -4.82
CA LEU A 50 -6.98 -9.31 -3.90
C LEU A 50 -8.10 -10.32 -4.16
N LYS A 51 -8.44 -10.56 -5.42
CA LYS A 51 -9.52 -11.49 -5.78
C LYS A 51 -9.19 -12.93 -5.44
N ASN A 52 -7.90 -13.29 -5.45
CA ASN A 52 -7.45 -14.64 -5.14
C ASN A 52 -7.12 -14.83 -3.65
N LEU A 53 -7.22 -13.77 -2.85
CA LEU A 53 -6.92 -13.85 -1.44
C LEU A 53 -8.02 -14.65 -0.73
N PRO A 54 -7.67 -15.78 -0.06
CA PRO A 54 -8.69 -16.57 0.63
C PRO A 54 -9.46 -15.74 1.64
N GLU A 55 -10.75 -16.04 1.79
CA GLU A 55 -11.59 -15.28 2.73
C GLU A 55 -11.13 -15.43 4.17
N SER A 56 -10.44 -16.54 4.47
CA SER A 56 -9.89 -16.78 5.80
C SER A 56 -8.68 -15.90 6.10
N ASP A 57 -8.05 -15.32 5.07
CA ASP A 57 -6.90 -14.44 5.26
C ASP A 57 -7.35 -13.00 5.49
N PRO A 58 -6.61 -12.24 6.30
CA PRO A 58 -6.95 -10.84 6.49
C PRO A 58 -6.69 -10.03 5.22
N ALA A 59 -7.47 -8.97 5.04
CA ALA A 59 -7.20 -8.02 3.97
C ALA A 59 -5.86 -7.32 4.24
N PRO A 60 -5.21 -6.77 3.20
CA PRO A 60 -4.01 -5.99 3.42
C PRO A 60 -4.27 -4.85 4.41
N CYS A 61 -3.25 -4.50 5.20
CA CYS A 61 -3.37 -3.38 6.11
C CYS A 61 -3.21 -2.03 5.40
N LEU A 62 -2.69 -2.07 4.19
CA LEU A 62 -2.46 -0.88 3.37
C LEU A 62 -2.26 -1.32 1.92
N ILE A 63 -2.79 -0.53 0.99
CA ILE A 63 -2.54 -0.72 -0.44
C ILE A 63 -1.91 0.56 -0.97
N ILE A 64 -0.76 0.44 -1.62
CA ILE A 64 -0.06 1.58 -2.23
C ILE A 64 -0.07 1.37 -3.73
N LEU A 65 -0.53 2.37 -4.48
CA LEU A 65 -0.69 2.29 -5.93
C LEU A 65 0.02 3.46 -6.61
N ASP A 66 0.89 3.16 -7.56
CA ASP A 66 1.39 4.21 -8.45
C ASP A 66 0.26 4.61 -9.41
N VAL A 67 0.19 5.88 -9.76
CA VAL A 67 -0.82 6.35 -10.71
C VAL A 67 -0.52 5.87 -12.12
N ASN A 68 0.74 5.94 -12.54
CA ASN A 68 1.13 5.64 -13.92
C ASN A 68 1.68 4.22 -14.04
N MET A 69 0.82 3.29 -14.42
CA MET A 69 1.19 1.89 -14.64
C MET A 69 0.56 1.41 -15.94
N PRO A 70 1.21 0.46 -16.64
CA PRO A 70 0.60 -0.14 -17.83
C PRO A 70 -0.56 -1.05 -17.46
N ARG A 71 -1.38 -1.38 -18.43
CA ARG A 71 -2.52 -2.31 -18.35
C ARG A 71 -3.66 -1.77 -17.49
N MET A 72 -3.40 -1.36 -16.27
CA MET A 72 -4.37 -0.72 -15.39
C MET A 72 -3.60 0.24 -14.50
N ASN A 73 -3.93 1.52 -14.55
CA ASN A 73 -3.26 2.54 -13.74
C ASN A 73 -3.82 2.57 -12.31
N GLY A 74 -3.17 3.37 -11.47
CA GLY A 74 -3.53 3.42 -10.05
C GLY A 74 -4.91 3.96 -9.78
N LYS A 75 -5.39 4.92 -10.57
CA LYS A 75 -6.74 5.46 -10.40
C LYS A 75 -7.80 4.43 -10.76
N GLU A 76 -7.58 3.70 -11.84
CA GLU A 76 -8.48 2.61 -12.23
C GLU A 76 -8.50 1.51 -11.17
N ALA A 77 -7.33 1.16 -10.66
CA ALA A 77 -7.24 0.15 -9.60
C ALA A 77 -7.96 0.61 -8.34
N LEU A 78 -7.75 1.85 -7.92
CA LEU A 78 -8.43 2.42 -6.74
C LEU A 78 -9.95 2.31 -6.88
N LEU A 79 -10.47 2.74 -8.02
CA LEU A 79 -11.91 2.68 -8.27
C LEU A 79 -12.42 1.24 -8.19
N SER A 80 -11.71 0.31 -8.83
CA SER A 80 -12.11 -1.09 -8.83
C SER A 80 -12.09 -1.70 -7.43
N ILE A 81 -11.05 -1.40 -6.64
CA ILE A 81 -10.93 -1.93 -5.28
C ILE A 81 -12.05 -1.41 -4.40
N ARG A 82 -12.41 -0.12 -4.52
CA ARG A 82 -13.48 0.47 -3.73
C ARG A 82 -14.84 -0.14 -4.02
N GLN A 83 -15.00 -0.81 -5.15
CA GLN A 83 -16.24 -1.50 -5.50
C GLN A 83 -16.31 -2.93 -4.95
N ILE A 84 -15.21 -3.47 -4.44
CA ILE A 84 -15.20 -4.79 -3.83
C ILE A 84 -15.50 -4.63 -2.35
N LYS A 85 -16.64 -5.14 -1.90
CA LYS A 85 -17.10 -4.93 -0.53
C LYS A 85 -16.07 -5.30 0.51
N ARG A 86 -15.39 -6.41 0.31
CA ARG A 86 -14.36 -6.90 1.25
C ARG A 86 -13.22 -5.89 1.47
N PHE A 87 -12.93 -5.08 0.45
CA PHE A 87 -11.78 -4.18 0.45
C PHE A 87 -12.16 -2.71 0.38
N ASP A 88 -13.45 -2.38 0.50
CA ASP A 88 -13.93 -1.02 0.29
C ASP A 88 -13.48 -0.02 1.36
N SER A 89 -13.02 -0.51 2.51
CA SER A 89 -12.52 0.35 3.59
C SER A 89 -11.04 0.16 3.88
N VAL A 90 -10.32 -0.65 3.08
CA VAL A 90 -8.88 -0.81 3.26
C VAL A 90 -8.18 0.52 2.97
N PRO A 91 -7.23 0.96 3.81
CA PRO A 91 -6.48 2.17 3.51
C PRO A 91 -5.73 2.05 2.19
N ILE A 92 -5.84 3.06 1.33
CA ILE A 92 -5.16 3.09 0.04
C ILE A 92 -4.45 4.43 -0.11
N ILE A 93 -3.25 4.41 -0.67
CA ILE A 93 -2.48 5.61 -0.98
C ILE A 93 -2.10 5.56 -2.46
N LEU A 94 -2.32 6.67 -3.16
CA LEU A 94 -1.73 6.87 -4.48
C LEU A 94 -0.34 7.46 -4.27
N PHE A 95 0.68 6.76 -4.74
CA PHE A 95 2.09 7.11 -4.54
C PHE A 95 2.73 7.29 -5.91
N THR A 96 3.02 8.53 -6.30
CA THR A 96 3.33 8.83 -7.68
C THR A 96 4.23 10.07 -7.79
N THR A 97 4.91 10.20 -8.93
CA THR A 97 5.66 11.42 -9.23
C THR A 97 4.73 12.58 -9.61
N SER A 98 3.48 12.30 -9.96
CA SER A 98 2.51 13.34 -10.27
C SER A 98 2.16 14.16 -9.04
N ASN A 99 2.01 15.47 -9.21
CA ASN A 99 1.47 16.35 -8.19
C ASN A 99 0.28 17.14 -8.72
N GLN A 100 -0.37 16.63 -9.76
CA GLN A 100 -1.49 17.30 -10.40
C GLN A 100 -2.69 17.35 -9.47
N LEU A 101 -3.36 18.49 -9.45
CA LEU A 101 -4.50 18.71 -8.58
C LEU A 101 -5.61 17.67 -8.82
N HIS A 102 -5.90 17.36 -10.08
CA HIS A 102 -6.98 16.40 -10.36
C HIS A 102 -6.69 14.99 -9.84
N ASP A 103 -5.42 14.59 -9.75
CA ASP A 103 -5.06 13.31 -9.17
C ASP A 103 -5.30 13.31 -7.67
N LYS A 104 -4.98 14.43 -7.01
CA LYS A 104 -5.24 14.59 -5.58
C LYS A 104 -6.73 14.59 -5.28
N GLU A 105 -7.51 15.27 -6.11
CA GLU A 105 -8.96 15.32 -5.96
C GLU A 105 -9.58 13.94 -6.16
N PHE A 106 -9.08 13.18 -7.14
CA PHE A 106 -9.54 11.81 -7.37
C PHE A 106 -9.26 10.94 -6.15
N ALA A 107 -8.04 11.01 -5.60
CA ALA A 107 -7.70 10.25 -4.40
C ALA A 107 -8.66 10.60 -3.26
N ASN A 108 -8.87 11.88 -3.02
CA ASN A 108 -9.73 12.34 -1.94
C ASN A 108 -11.17 11.86 -2.12
N ARG A 109 -11.67 11.88 -3.35
CA ARG A 109 -13.04 11.43 -3.67
C ARG A 109 -13.25 9.96 -3.27
N TYR A 110 -12.23 9.13 -3.46
CA TYR A 110 -12.32 7.71 -3.15
C TYR A 110 -11.62 7.34 -1.85
N LYS A 111 -11.44 8.32 -0.96
CA LYS A 111 -10.93 8.13 0.40
C LYS A 111 -9.53 7.52 0.42
N ALA A 112 -8.70 7.91 -0.54
CA ALA A 112 -7.30 7.48 -0.60
C ALA A 112 -6.38 8.63 -0.21
N GLY A 113 -5.22 8.29 0.35
CA GLY A 113 -4.16 9.25 0.56
C GLY A 113 -3.45 9.54 -0.75
N PHE A 114 -2.70 10.62 -0.79
CA PHE A 114 -1.91 11.00 -1.95
C PHE A 114 -0.53 11.44 -1.49
N ILE A 115 0.50 10.73 -1.94
CA ILE A 115 1.88 11.05 -1.55
C ILE A 115 2.72 11.10 -2.82
N THR A 116 3.45 12.21 -2.99
CA THR A 116 4.34 12.38 -4.13
C THR A 116 5.65 11.62 -3.86
N LYS A 117 6.11 10.87 -4.86
CA LYS A 117 7.37 10.14 -4.74
C LYS A 117 8.53 11.11 -4.49
N PRO A 118 9.46 10.74 -3.61
CA PRO A 118 10.57 11.64 -3.28
C PRO A 118 11.59 11.73 -4.41
N ILE A 119 12.22 12.90 -4.53
CA ILE A 119 13.34 13.09 -5.43
C ILE A 119 14.60 12.48 -4.80
N ASN A 120 14.69 12.54 -3.48
CA ASN A 120 15.83 12.09 -2.71
C ASN A 120 15.49 10.86 -1.88
N VAL A 121 16.25 9.78 -2.05
CA VAL A 121 16.05 8.50 -1.36
C VAL A 121 15.97 8.67 0.17
N ARG A 122 16.70 9.65 0.71
CA ARG A 122 16.70 9.90 2.16
C ARG A 122 15.32 10.24 2.71
N GLN A 123 14.43 10.74 1.88
CA GLN A 123 13.06 11.08 2.29
C GLN A 123 12.20 9.85 2.50
N MET A 124 12.64 8.67 2.03
CA MET A 124 11.84 7.45 2.14
C MET A 124 11.57 7.04 3.59
N ASP A 125 12.46 7.31 4.52
CA ASP A 125 12.20 6.96 5.92
C ASP A 125 11.00 7.73 6.47
N ILE A 126 10.94 9.03 6.15
CA ILE A 126 9.82 9.87 6.57
C ILE A 126 8.53 9.43 5.88
N ILE A 127 8.63 9.13 4.58
CA ILE A 127 7.48 8.69 3.80
C ILE A 127 6.95 7.35 4.33
N THR A 128 7.85 6.44 4.71
CA THR A 128 7.46 5.15 5.25
C THR A 128 6.71 5.31 6.57
N ASP A 129 7.14 6.23 7.42
CA ASP A 129 6.41 6.56 8.64
C ASP A 129 4.99 7.06 8.31
N THR A 130 4.87 7.86 7.25
CA THR A 130 3.56 8.33 6.80
C THR A 130 2.71 7.17 6.28
N PHE A 131 3.31 6.22 5.55
CA PHE A 131 2.59 5.01 5.13
C PHE A 131 2.02 4.26 6.34
N ILE A 132 2.83 4.11 7.39
CA ILE A 132 2.38 3.42 8.60
C ILE A 132 1.22 4.17 9.25
N ASP A 133 1.22 5.50 9.20
CA ASP A 133 0.11 6.29 9.73
C ASP A 133 -1.21 6.02 9.00
N TYR A 134 -1.17 5.55 7.76
CA TYR A 134 -2.36 5.18 7.02
C TYR A 134 -2.82 3.75 7.30
N CYS A 135 -1.95 2.91 7.89
CA CYS A 135 -2.31 1.54 8.21
C CYS A 135 -3.46 1.49 9.20
N THR A 136 -4.04 0.30 9.35
CA THR A 136 -5.10 0.12 10.34
C THR A 136 -4.63 0.49 11.74
N GLU A 137 -5.56 0.94 12.57
CA GLU A 137 -5.26 1.38 13.92
C GLU A 137 -4.51 0.31 14.72
N GLU A 138 -4.87 -0.94 14.53
CA GLU A 138 -4.24 -2.05 15.24
C GLU A 138 -2.73 -2.10 14.98
N ILE A 139 -2.32 -1.94 13.70
CA ILE A 139 -0.92 -1.95 13.32
C ILE A 139 -0.19 -0.75 13.90
N ARG A 140 -0.80 0.43 13.80
CA ARG A 140 -0.20 1.66 14.32
C ARG A 140 0.05 1.55 15.83
N LYS A 141 -0.89 1.00 16.56
CA LYS A 141 -0.75 0.82 18.01
C LYS A 141 0.40 -0.13 18.36
N LYS A 142 0.53 -1.24 17.65
CA LYS A 142 1.61 -2.19 17.88
C LYS A 142 2.97 -1.56 17.67
N ILE A 143 3.14 -0.80 16.63
CA ILE A 143 4.41 -0.15 16.29
C ILE A 143 4.75 0.91 17.33
N LYS A 144 3.81 1.78 17.67
CA LYS A 144 4.03 2.86 18.64
C LYS A 144 4.32 2.30 20.03
N LYS A 145 3.61 1.27 20.44
CA LYS A 145 3.83 0.65 21.74
C LYS A 145 5.23 0.06 21.85
N LYS A 146 5.73 -0.53 20.77
CA LYS A 146 7.07 -1.13 20.75
C LYS A 146 8.17 -0.07 20.74
N ALA A 147 7.94 1.07 20.11
CA ALA A 147 8.91 2.15 20.01
C ALA A 147 9.12 2.89 21.34
N ASN A 148 8.18 2.80 22.24
CA ASN A 148 8.30 3.38 23.59
C ASN A 148 8.93 2.31 24.52
#